data_727acc261410b1283e58034badcfb2c0
#
_entry.id   727acc261410b1283e58034badcfb2c0
#
_cell.length_a   1.000
_cell.length_b   1.000
_cell.length_c   1.000
_cell.angle_alpha   90.00
_cell.angle_beta   90.00
_cell.angle_gamma   90.00
#
_symmetry.space_group_name_H-M   'P 1'
#
loop_
_entity.id
_entity.type
_entity.pdbx_description
1 polymer ?
#
loop_
_entity_poly.entity_id
_entity_poly.type
_entity_poly.pdbx_seq_one_letter_code
_entity_poly.pdbx_strand_id
1 'polypeptide(L)'
;FFCAGVPSLKGTYKILEHFNVNKEDVKKFRYRGEGWPGFTEVVTTQGEIYRMKYEESWGKILNKYLQTRCKICIDGIGEFADISCGDGWFGDENGYPIFEEQKGRSLVITRNQKGQRLLERAVKEGYIIVDKKITPEEIERIQPYQSDRRKLLLSRILAMKIFLKKTPKYPIRLLFMNSKKAVFRKKAKSFIGTTVRIIKGRI
;
A
#
# COMPACT_ATOMS: atom_id res chain seq x y z
N PHE A 1 8.46 5.47 4.69
CA PHE A 1 7.05 5.14 4.94
C PHE A 1 6.68 3.81 4.30
N PHE A 2 5.70 3.12 4.87
CA PHE A 2 5.06 2.02 4.17
C PHE A 2 4.35 2.55 2.94
N CYS A 3 4.46 1.85 1.82
CA CYS A 3 3.96 2.32 0.54
C CYS A 3 2.90 1.35 -0.01
N ALA A 4 1.67 1.81 -0.13
CA ALA A 4 0.59 1.05 -0.79
C ALA A 4 0.72 1.03 -2.33
N GLY A 5 1.58 1.88 -2.88
CA GLY A 5 1.74 2.14 -4.30
C GLY A 5 1.18 3.51 -4.69
N VAL A 6 1.56 3.99 -5.88
CA VAL A 6 1.14 5.29 -6.40
C VAL A 6 0.15 5.08 -7.55
N PRO A 7 -1.10 5.51 -7.41
CA PRO A 7 -2.05 5.52 -8.51
C PRO A 7 -1.61 6.47 -9.62
N SER A 8 -1.92 6.13 -10.86
CA SER A 8 -1.77 7.05 -11.99
C SER A 8 -2.91 8.09 -11.99
N LEU A 9 -2.74 9.19 -12.70
CA LEU A 9 -3.79 10.20 -12.90
C LEU A 9 -5.10 9.59 -13.44
N LYS A 10 -5.02 8.51 -14.23
CA LYS A 10 -6.22 7.78 -14.67
C LYS A 10 -7.06 7.28 -13.49
N GLY A 11 -6.44 6.89 -12.37
CA GLY A 11 -7.14 6.50 -11.15
C GLY A 11 -7.85 7.69 -10.50
N THR A 12 -7.20 8.86 -10.47
CA THR A 12 -7.80 10.11 -9.98
C THR A 12 -9.03 10.50 -10.81
N TYR A 13 -8.89 10.48 -12.14
CA TYR A 13 -10.00 10.78 -13.04
C TYR A 13 -11.17 9.80 -12.89
N LYS A 14 -10.91 8.52 -12.57
CA LYS A 14 -11.98 7.57 -12.25
C LYS A 14 -12.72 7.88 -10.95
N ILE A 15 -12.07 8.51 -9.99
CA ILE A 15 -12.76 9.03 -8.79
C ILE A 15 -13.64 10.23 -9.18
N LEU A 16 -13.13 11.16 -9.99
CA LEU A 16 -13.91 12.30 -10.45
C LEU A 16 -15.12 11.88 -11.29
N GLU A 17 -14.93 10.92 -12.21
CA GLU A 17 -15.99 10.32 -13.01
C GLU A 17 -17.08 9.66 -12.13
N HIS A 18 -16.67 8.98 -11.04
CA HIS A 18 -17.62 8.40 -10.10
C HIS A 18 -18.49 9.46 -9.41
N PHE A 19 -17.96 10.65 -9.16
CA PHE A 19 -18.68 11.77 -8.57
C PHE A 19 -19.38 12.69 -9.61
N ASN A 20 -19.22 12.41 -10.90
CA ASN A 20 -19.65 13.27 -12.01
C ASN A 20 -19.08 14.69 -11.92
N VAL A 21 -17.82 14.83 -11.47
CA VAL A 21 -17.11 16.11 -11.34
C VAL A 21 -16.10 16.25 -12.48
N ASN A 22 -16.15 17.37 -13.22
CA ASN A 22 -15.14 17.68 -14.21
C ASN A 22 -13.83 18.09 -13.53
N LYS A 23 -12.69 17.81 -14.17
CA LYS A 23 -11.38 18.15 -13.59
C LYS A 23 -11.15 19.65 -13.43
N GLU A 24 -11.78 20.46 -14.29
CA GLU A 24 -11.75 21.92 -14.27
C GLU A 24 -12.47 22.50 -13.05
N ASP A 25 -13.47 21.79 -12.54
CA ASP A 25 -14.26 22.20 -11.37
C ASP A 25 -13.60 21.81 -10.05
N VAL A 26 -12.48 21.09 -10.07
CA VAL A 26 -11.82 20.63 -8.84
C VAL A 26 -10.98 21.75 -8.23
N LYS A 27 -11.40 22.23 -7.05
CA LYS A 27 -10.64 23.14 -6.19
C LYS A 27 -9.62 22.41 -5.32
N LYS A 28 -10.01 21.25 -4.75
CA LYS A 28 -9.17 20.45 -3.86
C LYS A 28 -9.45 18.98 -4.06
N PHE A 29 -8.40 18.18 -4.12
CA PHE A 29 -8.50 16.72 -4.14
C PHE A 29 -7.61 16.13 -3.04
N ARG A 30 -8.17 15.20 -2.28
CA ARG A 30 -7.45 14.51 -1.23
C ARG A 30 -7.74 13.01 -1.31
N TYR A 31 -6.69 12.21 -1.39
CA TYR A 31 -6.82 10.76 -1.46
C TYR A 31 -7.21 10.12 -0.13
N ARG A 32 -6.91 10.81 0.97
CA ARG A 32 -7.12 10.35 2.34
C ARG A 32 -6.86 11.48 3.32
N GLY A 33 -7.51 11.46 4.48
CA GLY A 33 -7.25 12.40 5.58
C GLY A 33 -8.52 12.89 6.26
N GLU A 34 -8.34 13.75 7.27
CA GLU A 34 -9.39 14.21 8.19
C GLU A 34 -10.17 13.03 8.78
N GLY A 35 -9.41 12.13 9.41
CA GLY A 35 -9.84 10.88 9.97
C GLY A 35 -8.82 9.77 9.72
N TRP A 36 -9.06 8.60 10.24
CA TRP A 36 -8.18 7.44 10.08
C TRP A 36 -9.02 6.14 9.98
N PRO A 37 -9.16 5.59 8.77
CA PRO A 37 -8.48 5.90 7.50
C PRO A 37 -8.83 7.25 6.86
N GLY A 38 -9.93 7.88 7.22
CA GLY A 38 -10.43 9.08 6.57
C GLY A 38 -11.00 8.83 5.16
N PHE A 39 -11.48 9.88 4.52
CA PHE A 39 -12.14 9.81 3.23
C PHE A 39 -11.22 10.27 2.09
N THR A 40 -11.43 9.72 0.89
CA THR A 40 -11.09 10.41 -0.34
C THR A 40 -12.11 11.52 -0.54
N GLU A 41 -11.64 12.75 -0.73
CA GLU A 41 -12.48 13.94 -0.79
C GLU A 41 -12.17 14.79 -2.02
N VAL A 42 -13.23 15.25 -2.66
CA VAL A 42 -13.16 16.24 -3.75
C VAL A 42 -13.98 17.44 -3.32
N VAL A 43 -13.36 18.64 -3.42
CA VAL A 43 -14.05 19.92 -3.22
C VAL A 43 -14.07 20.66 -4.55
N THR A 44 -15.24 21.07 -5.00
CA THR A 44 -15.39 21.83 -6.25
C THR A 44 -15.13 23.32 -6.05
N THR A 45 -14.95 24.04 -7.14
CA THR A 45 -14.85 25.50 -7.16
C THR A 45 -16.13 26.19 -6.66
N GLN A 46 -17.26 25.51 -6.75
CA GLN A 46 -18.58 25.96 -6.26
C GLN A 46 -18.78 25.66 -4.77
N GLY A 47 -17.83 24.95 -4.13
CA GLY A 47 -17.87 24.58 -2.71
C GLY A 47 -18.57 23.28 -2.41
N GLU A 48 -19.00 22.51 -3.40
CA GLU A 48 -19.56 21.19 -3.19
C GLU A 48 -18.49 20.21 -2.69
N ILE A 49 -18.86 19.30 -1.81
CA ILE A 49 -17.96 18.32 -1.18
C ILE A 49 -18.45 16.92 -1.46
N TYR A 50 -17.62 16.13 -2.14
CA TYR A 50 -17.88 14.72 -2.41
C TYR A 50 -16.90 13.87 -1.61
N ARG A 51 -17.40 12.81 -0.96
CA ARG A 51 -16.60 11.90 -0.12
C ARG A 51 -16.83 10.44 -0.48
N MET A 52 -15.76 9.67 -0.43
CA MET A 52 -15.77 8.23 -0.67
C MET A 52 -14.96 7.54 0.42
N LYS A 53 -15.47 6.42 0.97
CA LYS A 53 -14.77 5.62 1.97
C LYS A 53 -13.44 5.06 1.43
N TYR A 54 -12.49 4.85 2.34
CA TYR A 54 -11.17 4.31 2.02
C TYR A 54 -11.23 3.00 1.21
N GLU A 55 -12.06 2.05 1.63
CA GLU A 55 -12.21 0.77 0.93
C GLU A 55 -12.75 0.91 -0.49
N GLU A 56 -13.61 1.88 -0.73
CA GLU A 56 -14.17 2.13 -2.06
C GLU A 56 -13.15 2.79 -2.96
N SER A 57 -12.51 3.85 -2.50
CA SER A 57 -11.53 4.58 -3.27
C SER A 57 -10.26 3.75 -3.52
N TRP A 58 -9.57 3.36 -2.47
CA TRP A 58 -8.31 2.59 -2.57
C TRP A 58 -8.53 1.13 -2.93
N GLY A 59 -9.51 0.48 -2.31
CA GLY A 59 -9.80 -0.94 -2.52
C GLY A 59 -10.39 -1.25 -3.89
N LYS A 60 -11.35 -0.46 -4.36
CA LYS A 60 -12.11 -0.78 -5.58
C LYS A 60 -11.64 -0.02 -6.82
N ILE A 61 -11.11 1.21 -6.67
CA ILE A 61 -10.73 2.08 -7.80
C ILE A 61 -9.21 2.21 -7.91
N LEU A 62 -8.57 2.93 -7.00
CA LEU A 62 -7.17 3.36 -7.14
C LEU A 62 -6.19 2.20 -7.28
N ASN A 63 -6.41 1.11 -6.59
CA ASN A 63 -5.55 -0.07 -6.65
C ASN A 63 -5.47 -0.70 -8.07
N LYS A 64 -6.51 -0.54 -8.89
CA LYS A 64 -6.53 -1.01 -10.29
C LYS A 64 -5.63 -0.16 -11.20
N TYR A 65 -5.38 1.09 -10.80
CA TYR A 65 -4.62 2.09 -11.55
C TYR A 65 -3.22 2.35 -11.00
N LEU A 66 -2.72 1.50 -10.10
CA LEU A 66 -1.34 1.60 -9.63
C LEU A 66 -0.35 1.53 -10.78
N GLN A 67 0.70 2.36 -10.71
CA GLN A 67 1.79 2.33 -11.68
C GLN A 67 2.44 0.94 -11.76
N THR A 68 2.91 0.57 -12.93
CA THR A 68 3.54 -0.74 -13.18
C THR A 68 4.68 -1.02 -12.21
N ARG A 69 5.56 0.00 -11.97
CA ARG A 69 6.67 -0.12 -11.01
C ARG A 69 6.20 -0.50 -9.61
N CYS A 70 5.06 0.03 -9.16
CA CYS A 70 4.52 -0.26 -7.84
C CYS A 70 4.02 -1.70 -7.72
N LYS A 71 3.53 -2.28 -8.82
CA LYS A 71 3.05 -3.67 -8.86
C LYS A 71 4.20 -4.68 -8.77
N ILE A 72 5.41 -4.28 -9.12
CA ILE A 72 6.62 -5.11 -9.09
C ILE A 72 7.69 -4.60 -8.12
N CYS A 73 7.35 -3.65 -7.25
CA CYS A 73 8.25 -3.16 -6.22
C CYS A 73 8.46 -4.23 -5.14
N ILE A 74 9.72 -4.46 -4.77
CA ILE A 74 10.09 -5.42 -3.72
C ILE A 74 10.01 -4.79 -2.33
N ASP A 75 10.20 -3.48 -2.25
CA ASP A 75 10.22 -2.73 -1.00
C ASP A 75 8.94 -1.90 -0.83
N GLY A 76 8.02 -2.44 -0.04
CA GLY A 76 6.81 -1.71 0.36
C GLY A 76 6.87 -1.20 1.81
N ILE A 77 7.94 -1.48 2.54
CA ILE A 77 8.06 -1.21 3.98
C ILE A 77 9.26 -0.32 4.34
N GLY A 78 9.94 0.26 3.34
CA GLY A 78 11.06 1.18 3.55
C GLY A 78 12.28 0.50 4.17
N GLU A 79 12.78 -0.60 3.57
CA GLU A 79 13.88 -1.41 4.12
C GLU A 79 15.20 -0.68 4.26
N PHE A 80 15.43 0.35 3.45
CA PHE A 80 16.68 1.12 3.46
C PHE A 80 16.62 2.35 4.38
N ALA A 81 15.50 2.60 5.06
CA ALA A 81 15.37 3.72 5.99
C ALA A 81 15.81 3.31 7.40
N ASP A 82 16.39 4.24 8.15
CA ASP A 82 16.71 4.04 9.58
C ASP A 82 15.45 3.78 10.40
N ILE A 83 14.37 4.49 10.05
CA ILE A 83 13.02 4.33 10.62
C ILE A 83 12.02 4.26 9.48
N SER A 84 11.07 3.35 9.55
CA SER A 84 9.91 3.34 8.67
C SER A 84 8.60 3.33 9.45
N CYS A 85 7.65 4.14 8.99
CA CYS A 85 6.33 4.28 9.58
C CYS A 85 5.25 3.82 8.61
N GLY A 86 4.18 3.26 9.15
CA GLY A 86 3.01 2.84 8.41
C GLY A 86 1.75 2.92 9.25
N ASP A 87 0.60 2.64 8.65
CA ASP A 87 -0.64 2.52 9.40
C ASP A 87 -0.60 1.27 10.28
N GLY A 88 -0.83 1.45 11.56
CA GLY A 88 -1.02 0.36 12.52
C GLY A 88 -2.48 -0.07 12.57
N TRP A 89 -3.03 -0.63 11.49
CA TRP A 89 -4.43 -1.01 11.40
C TRP A 89 -4.90 -1.86 12.59
N PHE A 90 -6.11 -1.62 13.05
CA PHE A 90 -6.76 -2.54 13.97
C PHE A 90 -7.12 -3.81 13.21
N GLY A 91 -7.04 -4.96 13.87
CA GLY A 91 -7.41 -6.24 13.30
C GLY A 91 -8.79 -6.68 13.74
N ASP A 92 -9.48 -7.44 12.90
CA ASP A 92 -10.64 -8.24 13.27
C ASP A 92 -10.23 -9.44 14.16
N GLU A 93 -11.15 -10.34 14.46
CA GLU A 93 -10.92 -11.54 15.24
C GLU A 93 -9.77 -12.42 14.68
N ASN A 94 -9.56 -12.38 13.37
CA ASN A 94 -8.49 -13.11 12.68
C ASN A 94 -7.20 -12.26 12.54
N GLY A 95 -7.20 -11.03 13.03
CA GLY A 95 -6.11 -10.06 12.89
C GLY A 95 -6.04 -9.39 11.51
N TYR A 96 -7.07 -9.52 10.65
CA TYR A 96 -7.14 -8.86 9.35
C TYR A 96 -7.50 -7.37 9.53
N PRO A 97 -6.91 -6.45 8.75
CA PRO A 97 -7.13 -5.02 8.91
C PRO A 97 -8.60 -4.61 8.78
N ILE A 98 -9.09 -3.84 9.74
CA ILE A 98 -10.37 -3.15 9.72
C ILE A 98 -10.13 -1.73 9.22
N PHE A 99 -10.95 -1.26 8.29
CA PHE A 99 -10.85 0.08 7.69
C PHE A 99 -12.01 0.99 8.10
N GLU A 100 -12.60 0.74 9.25
CA GLU A 100 -13.56 1.64 9.87
C GLU A 100 -12.86 2.83 10.50
N GLU A 101 -13.56 3.95 10.64
CA GLU A 101 -13.02 5.16 11.24
C GLU A 101 -12.75 4.94 12.72
N GLN A 102 -11.52 5.18 13.14
CA GLN A 102 -11.04 4.97 14.51
C GLN A 102 -9.96 6.00 14.89
N LYS A 103 -9.50 5.97 16.14
CA LYS A 103 -8.32 6.71 16.56
C LYS A 103 -7.10 6.20 15.78
N GLY A 104 -6.43 7.10 15.06
CA GLY A 104 -5.25 6.78 14.27
C GLY A 104 -4.09 6.32 15.14
N ARG A 105 -3.39 5.28 14.69
CA ARG A 105 -2.11 4.85 15.27
C ARG A 105 -1.11 4.49 14.17
N SER A 106 0.15 4.71 14.46
CA SER A 106 1.25 4.42 13.53
C SER A 106 2.02 3.20 13.98
N LEU A 107 2.34 2.34 13.03
CA LEU A 107 3.38 1.34 13.17
C LEU A 107 4.73 2.02 12.94
N VAL A 108 5.70 1.80 13.83
CA VAL A 108 7.06 2.30 13.70
C VAL A 108 8.03 1.13 13.74
N ILE A 109 8.91 1.04 12.75
CA ILE A 109 9.98 0.03 12.68
C ILE A 109 11.32 0.76 12.65
N THR A 110 12.14 0.54 13.65
CA THR A 110 13.55 0.94 13.66
C THR A 110 14.40 -0.19 13.06
N ARG A 111 15.38 0.14 12.23
CA ARG A 111 16.18 -0.86 11.51
C ARG A 111 17.65 -0.88 11.92
N ASN A 112 18.09 0.12 12.65
CA ASN A 112 19.44 0.23 13.16
C ASN A 112 19.48 1.05 14.44
N GLN A 113 20.66 1.13 15.05
CA GLN A 113 20.83 1.86 16.31
C GLN A 113 20.55 3.35 16.21
N LYS A 114 20.80 3.98 15.04
CA LYS A 114 20.53 5.40 14.83
C LYS A 114 19.01 5.67 14.90
N GLY A 115 18.22 4.85 14.19
CA GLY A 115 16.77 4.91 14.23
C GLY A 115 16.22 4.62 15.63
N GLN A 116 16.77 3.63 16.31
CA GLN A 116 16.36 3.26 17.67
C GLN A 116 16.59 4.42 18.66
N ARG A 117 17.78 5.02 18.67
CA ARG A 117 18.10 6.17 19.54
C ARG A 117 17.19 7.37 19.27
N LEU A 118 16.86 7.63 18.00
CA LEU A 118 15.96 8.74 17.66
C LEU A 118 14.55 8.48 18.18
N LEU A 119 14.03 7.27 18.04
CA LEU A 119 12.71 6.90 18.57
C LEU A 119 12.69 7.01 20.10
N GLU A 120 13.69 6.45 20.80
CA GLU A 120 13.80 6.50 22.25
C GLU A 120 13.85 7.95 22.79
N ARG A 121 14.61 8.80 22.09
CA ARG A 121 14.67 10.23 22.43
C ARG A 121 13.32 10.91 22.22
N ALA A 122 12.63 10.67 21.10
CA ALA A 122 11.31 11.24 20.85
C ALA A 122 10.26 10.81 21.88
N VAL A 123 10.34 9.56 22.36
CA VAL A 123 9.50 9.05 23.44
C VAL A 123 9.86 9.76 24.78
N LYS A 124 11.15 9.84 25.10
CA LYS A 124 11.62 10.50 26.34
C LYS A 124 11.22 11.98 26.42
N GLU A 125 11.26 12.68 25.29
CA GLU A 125 10.90 14.10 25.19
C GLU A 125 9.38 14.32 25.01
N GLY A 126 8.56 13.25 25.02
CA GLY A 126 7.09 13.32 24.95
C GLY A 126 6.49 13.59 23.59
N TYR A 127 7.28 13.55 22.51
CA TYR A 127 6.77 13.70 21.13
C TYR A 127 6.00 12.50 20.63
N ILE A 128 6.26 11.31 21.19
CA ILE A 128 5.65 10.05 20.79
C ILE A 128 5.24 9.26 22.02
N ILE A 129 4.03 8.73 22.00
CA ILE A 129 3.53 7.77 22.99
C ILE A 129 3.53 6.38 22.33
N VAL A 130 4.20 5.42 22.96
CA VAL A 130 4.22 4.03 22.52
C VAL A 130 3.07 3.29 23.19
N ASP A 131 2.11 2.82 22.40
CA ASP A 131 0.99 2.02 22.87
C ASP A 131 1.47 0.62 23.31
N LYS A 132 2.10 -0.10 22.36
CA LYS A 132 2.68 -1.43 22.63
C LYS A 132 3.82 -1.77 21.67
N LYS A 133 4.65 -2.72 22.06
CA LYS A 133 5.56 -3.41 21.14
C LYS A 133 4.81 -4.53 20.45
N ILE A 134 5.11 -4.73 19.16
CA ILE A 134 4.49 -5.76 18.33
C ILE A 134 5.54 -6.64 17.67
N THR A 135 5.16 -7.88 17.35
CA THR A 135 6.02 -8.87 16.71
C THR A 135 5.97 -8.76 15.18
N PRO A 136 6.97 -9.30 14.45
CA PRO A 136 6.91 -9.38 12.99
C PRO A 136 5.66 -10.10 12.48
N GLU A 137 5.16 -11.12 13.20
CA GLU A 137 3.95 -11.86 12.85
C GLU A 137 2.70 -11.01 12.99
N GLU A 138 2.63 -10.17 14.03
CA GLU A 138 1.54 -9.17 14.18
C GLU A 138 1.60 -8.14 13.05
N ILE A 139 2.80 -7.66 12.68
CA ILE A 139 2.97 -6.74 11.54
C ILE A 139 2.46 -7.40 10.24
N GLU A 140 2.78 -8.67 10.02
CA GLU A 140 2.31 -9.39 8.82
C GLU A 140 0.79 -9.51 8.78
N ARG A 141 0.13 -9.66 9.93
CA ARG A 141 -1.33 -9.72 10.03
C ARG A 141 -2.00 -8.38 9.76
N ILE A 142 -1.51 -7.30 10.37
CA ILE A 142 -2.08 -5.96 10.18
C ILE A 142 -1.66 -5.29 8.85
N GLN A 143 -0.63 -5.81 8.17
CA GLN A 143 -0.15 -5.35 6.87
C GLN A 143 0.04 -6.50 5.86
N PRO A 144 -0.98 -7.36 5.64
CA PRO A 144 -0.85 -8.58 4.83
C PRO A 144 -0.47 -8.28 3.38
N TYR A 145 -0.87 -7.13 2.86
CA TYR A 145 -0.56 -6.70 1.49
C TYR A 145 0.93 -6.50 1.25
N GLN A 146 1.68 -6.06 2.25
CA GLN A 146 3.13 -5.86 2.14
C GLN A 146 3.85 -7.21 2.08
N SER A 147 3.42 -8.16 2.91
CA SER A 147 3.93 -9.53 2.90
C SER A 147 3.62 -10.24 1.58
N ASP A 148 2.38 -10.22 1.12
CA ASP A 148 1.96 -10.85 -0.14
C ASP A 148 2.66 -10.21 -1.36
N ARG A 149 2.88 -8.89 -1.36
CA ARG A 149 3.61 -8.20 -2.42
C ARG A 149 4.99 -8.82 -2.63
N ARG A 150 5.72 -9.02 -1.55
CA ARG A 150 7.07 -9.57 -1.55
C ARG A 150 7.11 -11.06 -1.89
N LYS A 151 6.23 -11.84 -1.27
CA LYS A 151 6.13 -13.30 -1.48
C LYS A 151 5.72 -13.67 -2.90
N LEU A 152 4.92 -12.85 -3.56
CA LEU A 152 4.36 -13.11 -4.90
C LEU A 152 5.13 -12.43 -6.05
N LEU A 153 6.20 -11.68 -5.74
CA LEU A 153 6.94 -10.91 -6.73
C LEU A 153 7.54 -11.79 -7.83
N LEU A 154 8.10 -12.97 -7.47
CA LEU A 154 8.64 -13.91 -8.46
C LEU A 154 7.60 -14.29 -9.52
N SER A 155 6.38 -14.61 -9.12
CA SER A 155 5.30 -14.96 -10.05
C SER A 155 4.98 -13.82 -11.03
N ARG A 156 5.02 -12.57 -10.55
CA ARG A 156 4.79 -11.39 -11.40
C ARG A 156 5.92 -11.15 -12.38
N ILE A 157 7.17 -11.28 -11.91
CA ILE A 157 8.37 -11.13 -12.77
C ILE A 157 8.40 -12.22 -13.84
N LEU A 158 8.08 -13.47 -13.50
CA LEU A 158 8.00 -14.56 -14.48
C LEU A 158 6.95 -14.28 -15.54
N ALA A 159 5.73 -13.88 -15.15
CA ALA A 159 4.70 -13.51 -16.11
C ALA A 159 5.17 -12.38 -17.05
N MET A 160 5.79 -11.33 -16.49
CA MET A 160 6.31 -10.22 -17.32
C MET A 160 7.40 -10.66 -18.28
N LYS A 161 8.32 -11.54 -17.85
CA LYS A 161 9.40 -12.05 -18.71
C LYS A 161 8.88 -12.90 -19.89
N ILE A 162 7.88 -13.76 -19.65
CA ILE A 162 7.24 -14.54 -20.71
C ILE A 162 6.67 -13.64 -21.81
N PHE A 163 6.11 -12.49 -21.44
CA PHE A 163 5.58 -11.50 -22.37
C PHE A 163 6.61 -10.43 -22.78
N LEU A 164 7.90 -10.71 -22.64
CA LEU A 164 9.03 -9.84 -23.02
C LEU A 164 8.97 -8.42 -22.45
N LYS A 165 8.28 -8.24 -21.31
CA LYS A 165 8.20 -6.95 -20.63
C LYS A 165 9.47 -6.67 -19.84
N LYS A 166 9.92 -5.42 -19.86
CA LYS A 166 11.08 -4.97 -19.05
C LYS A 166 10.80 -5.15 -17.56
N THR A 167 11.74 -5.74 -16.84
CA THR A 167 11.66 -5.95 -15.39
C THR A 167 12.93 -5.47 -14.71
N PRO A 168 12.86 -5.00 -13.46
CA PRO A 168 14.05 -4.72 -12.67
C PRO A 168 14.90 -5.99 -12.48
N LYS A 169 16.20 -5.79 -12.32
CA LYS A 169 17.13 -6.88 -11.99
C LYS A 169 17.10 -7.11 -10.47
N TYR A 170 16.33 -8.07 -10.03
CA TYR A 170 16.34 -8.52 -8.64
C TYR A 170 17.23 -9.76 -8.46
N PRO A 171 17.90 -9.91 -7.30
CA PRO A 171 18.61 -11.14 -6.97
C PRO A 171 17.67 -12.35 -6.99
N ILE A 172 17.88 -13.28 -7.90
CA ILE A 172 16.97 -14.43 -8.10
C ILE A 172 16.82 -15.27 -6.84
N ARG A 173 17.89 -15.42 -6.06
CA ARG A 173 17.90 -16.11 -4.77
C ARG A 173 16.89 -15.49 -3.80
N LEU A 174 16.86 -14.16 -3.70
CA LEU A 174 15.94 -13.42 -2.83
C LEU A 174 14.48 -13.62 -3.25
N LEU A 175 14.19 -13.52 -4.56
CA LEU A 175 12.86 -13.77 -5.11
C LEU A 175 12.38 -15.20 -4.80
N PHE A 176 13.25 -16.17 -4.97
CA PHE A 176 12.93 -17.57 -4.73
C PHE A 176 12.68 -17.85 -3.25
N MET A 177 13.56 -17.35 -2.34
CA MET A 177 13.38 -17.50 -0.90
C MET A 177 12.07 -16.90 -0.41
N ASN A 178 11.72 -15.71 -0.86
CA ASN A 178 10.44 -15.08 -0.53
C ASN A 178 9.25 -15.88 -1.08
N SER A 179 9.36 -16.38 -2.31
CA SER A 179 8.30 -17.15 -2.96
C SER A 179 8.01 -18.48 -2.24
N LYS A 180 9.01 -19.12 -1.61
CA LYS A 180 8.77 -20.33 -0.81
C LYS A 180 7.76 -20.13 0.32
N LYS A 181 7.66 -18.92 0.86
CA LYS A 181 6.74 -18.56 1.95
C LYS A 181 5.28 -18.37 1.49
N ALA A 182 4.99 -18.47 0.20
CA ALA A 182 3.64 -18.31 -0.35
C ALA A 182 3.07 -19.65 -0.81
N VAL A 183 1.78 -19.86 -0.56
CA VAL A 183 1.06 -21.05 -1.06
C VAL A 183 0.93 -21.01 -2.58
N PHE A 184 0.93 -22.18 -3.21
CA PHE A 184 0.90 -22.31 -4.66
C PHE A 184 -0.30 -21.60 -5.31
N ARG A 185 -1.50 -21.71 -4.74
CA ARG A 185 -2.71 -21.04 -5.22
C ARG A 185 -2.56 -19.52 -5.33
N LYS A 186 -1.92 -18.87 -4.36
CA LYS A 186 -1.64 -17.42 -4.42
C LYS A 186 -0.63 -17.09 -5.53
N LYS A 187 0.38 -17.92 -5.73
CA LYS A 187 1.39 -17.76 -6.81
C LYS A 187 0.73 -17.84 -8.18
N ALA A 188 -0.07 -18.88 -8.43
CA ALA A 188 -0.82 -19.06 -9.67
C ALA A 188 -1.78 -17.89 -9.93
N LYS A 189 -2.57 -17.48 -8.93
CA LYS A 189 -3.46 -16.31 -9.04
C LYS A 189 -2.70 -15.02 -9.36
N SER A 190 -1.52 -14.83 -8.76
CA SER A 190 -0.68 -13.64 -9.01
C SER A 190 -0.08 -13.65 -10.42
N PHE A 191 0.35 -14.81 -10.91
CA PHE A 191 0.84 -15.01 -12.27
C PHE A 191 -0.26 -14.70 -13.30
N ILE A 192 -1.40 -15.38 -13.22
CA ILE A 192 -2.55 -15.19 -14.10
C ILE A 192 -3.03 -13.74 -14.09
N GLY A 193 -3.19 -13.16 -12.89
CA GLY A 193 -3.61 -11.77 -12.76
C GLY A 193 -2.60 -10.77 -13.37
N THR A 194 -1.31 -11.09 -13.40
CA THR A 194 -0.31 -10.25 -14.08
C THR A 194 -0.41 -10.42 -15.60
N THR A 195 -0.54 -11.65 -16.08
CA THR A 195 -0.78 -11.97 -17.51
C THR A 195 -2.01 -11.23 -18.05
N VAL A 196 -3.13 -11.30 -17.36
CA VAL A 196 -4.36 -10.58 -17.77
C VAL A 196 -4.13 -9.07 -17.83
N ARG A 197 -3.37 -8.50 -16.88
CA ARG A 197 -3.05 -7.06 -16.93
C ARG A 197 -2.16 -6.68 -18.10
N ILE A 198 -1.21 -7.55 -18.47
CA ILE A 198 -0.35 -7.36 -19.66
C ILE A 198 -1.21 -7.37 -20.93
N ILE A 199 -2.06 -8.38 -21.10
CA ILE A 199 -2.95 -8.50 -22.27
C ILE A 199 -3.89 -7.29 -22.39
N LYS A 200 -4.39 -6.76 -21.24
CA LYS A 200 -5.24 -5.58 -21.23
C LYS A 200 -4.46 -4.24 -21.31
N GLY A 201 -3.17 -4.25 -21.62
CA GLY A 201 -2.34 -3.04 -21.73
C GLY A 201 -2.21 -2.22 -20.43
N ARG A 202 -2.36 -2.89 -19.28
CA ARG A 202 -2.26 -2.23 -17.94
C ARG A 202 -0.89 -2.42 -17.28
N ILE A 203 0.02 -3.10 -17.97
CA ILE A 203 1.43 -3.31 -17.63
C ILE A 203 2.25 -3.31 -18.92
#